data_b417b021d3f2c739c4f06a50ee71076c
#
_entry.id   b417b021d3f2c739c4f06a50ee71076c
#
_cell.length_a   1.000
_cell.length_b   1.000
_cell.length_c   1.000
_cell.angle_alpha   90.00
_cell.angle_beta   90.00
_cell.angle_gamma   90.00
#
_symmetry.space_group_name_H-M   'P 1'
#
loop_
_entity.id
_entity.type
_entity.pdbx_description
1 polymer ?
#
loop_
_entity_poly.entity_id
_entity_poly.type
_entity_poly.pdbx_seq_one_letter_code
_entity_poly.pdbx_strand_id
1 'polypeptide(L)'
;MYIKNQEKIRKNGDTMAEKKLVRLQKMLADCGVASRRKSEQLIEEGSVKVNGRVAHIGDKVDPMNDKVLVKGRKVSGRSKNKHYYIMLHKPRGYVTTMSDEMGRKCVAELVKDVPARIYPVGRLDRESEGLLLMTNDGEFANKVTHPAKHVYKVYRVTVRPEITEEQVTQMCSGMVIDGRKTAPCEVHVITKKEGRCVLEIV
;
A
#
# COMPACT_ATOMS: atom_id res chain seq x y z
N MET A 1 -26.43 9.33 22.61
CA MET A 1 -27.53 9.14 21.64
C MET A 1 -27.18 7.89 20.82
N TYR A 2 -27.73 6.75 21.21
CA TYR A 2 -27.45 5.46 20.55
C TYR A 2 -28.36 5.27 19.37
N ILE A 3 -27.82 5.10 18.17
CA ILE A 3 -28.60 4.73 16.99
C ILE A 3 -28.69 3.20 17.00
N LYS A 4 -29.86 2.66 17.28
CA LYS A 4 -30.19 1.24 17.14
C LYS A 4 -30.22 0.87 15.67
N ASN A 5 -29.32 -0.06 15.26
CA ASN A 5 -29.47 -0.81 14.02
C ASN A 5 -30.73 -1.66 14.11
N GLN A 6 -31.71 -1.39 13.27
CA GLN A 6 -32.89 -2.25 13.12
C GLN A 6 -32.53 -3.45 12.24
N GLU A 7 -32.36 -4.61 12.84
CA GLU A 7 -32.35 -5.89 12.14
C GLU A 7 -33.74 -6.16 11.55
N LYS A 8 -33.82 -6.21 10.23
CA LYS A 8 -34.99 -6.73 9.54
C LYS A 8 -34.97 -8.28 9.56
N ILE A 9 -35.59 -8.85 10.57
CA ILE A 9 -35.86 -10.29 10.61
C ILE A 9 -36.99 -10.58 9.60
N ARG A 10 -36.66 -11.25 8.50
CA ARG A 10 -37.69 -11.90 7.66
C ARG A 10 -38.00 -13.30 8.20
N LYS A 11 -39.28 -13.58 8.35
CA LYS A 11 -39.82 -14.89 8.74
C LYS A 11 -39.41 -15.94 7.67
N ASN A 12 -38.36 -16.63 7.90
CA ASN A 12 -37.92 -17.95 7.43
C ASN A 12 -36.39 -17.98 7.64
N GLY A 13 -35.97 -18.64 8.67
CA GLY A 13 -34.66 -18.90 9.26
C GLY A 13 -33.34 -18.84 8.45
N ASP A 14 -33.26 -18.12 7.36
CA ASP A 14 -32.00 -17.88 6.63
C ASP A 14 -31.49 -16.47 6.90
N THR A 15 -30.51 -16.34 7.75
CA THR A 15 -29.63 -15.16 7.86
C THR A 15 -28.87 -15.01 6.55
N MET A 16 -29.41 -14.23 5.62
CA MET A 16 -28.66 -13.82 4.42
C MET A 16 -27.45 -12.99 4.87
N ALA A 17 -26.26 -13.61 4.87
CA ALA A 17 -25.01 -12.90 5.04
C ALA A 17 -24.97 -11.75 4.02
N GLU A 18 -24.79 -10.51 4.49
CA GLU A 18 -24.70 -9.34 3.62
C GLU A 18 -23.63 -9.61 2.54
N LYS A 19 -24.02 -9.51 1.27
CA LYS A 19 -23.11 -9.65 0.14
C LYS A 19 -22.04 -8.56 0.22
N LYS A 20 -20.86 -8.89 0.65
CA LYS A 20 -19.73 -7.97 0.69
C LYS A 20 -19.14 -7.78 -0.72
N LEU A 21 -19.77 -6.91 -1.50
CA LEU A 21 -19.30 -6.58 -2.84
C LEU A 21 -17.99 -5.80 -2.79
N VAL A 22 -17.01 -6.23 -3.58
CA VAL A 22 -15.72 -5.56 -3.76
C VAL A 22 -15.52 -5.16 -5.21
N ARG A 23 -14.71 -4.13 -5.46
CA ARG A 23 -14.31 -3.77 -6.83
C ARG A 23 -13.60 -4.94 -7.50
N LEU A 24 -13.96 -5.23 -8.75
CA LEU A 24 -13.40 -6.36 -9.49
C LEU A 24 -11.87 -6.31 -9.59
N GLN A 25 -11.29 -5.17 -9.92
CA GLN A 25 -9.82 -5.01 -9.95
C GLN A 25 -9.16 -5.23 -8.58
N LYS A 26 -9.86 -4.93 -7.48
CA LYS A 26 -9.35 -5.24 -6.13
C LYS A 26 -9.33 -6.75 -5.92
N MET A 27 -10.42 -7.44 -6.23
CA MET A 27 -10.53 -8.90 -6.11
C MET A 27 -9.45 -9.61 -6.92
N LEU A 28 -9.22 -9.18 -8.19
CA LEU A 28 -8.17 -9.74 -9.04
C LEU A 28 -6.77 -9.53 -8.46
N ALA A 29 -6.51 -8.35 -7.89
CA ALA A 29 -5.23 -8.06 -7.25
C ALA A 29 -5.02 -8.88 -5.95
N ASP A 30 -6.04 -9.01 -5.13
CA ASP A 30 -6.03 -9.80 -3.89
C ASP A 30 -5.85 -11.31 -4.21
N CYS A 31 -6.32 -11.77 -5.37
CA CYS A 31 -6.09 -13.13 -5.87
C CYS A 31 -4.71 -13.31 -6.55
N GLY A 32 -3.87 -12.28 -6.60
CA GLY A 32 -2.52 -12.36 -7.17
C GLY A 32 -2.46 -12.35 -8.71
N VAL A 33 -3.58 -12.08 -9.41
CA VAL A 33 -3.65 -12.09 -10.88
C VAL A 33 -2.76 -10.99 -11.47
N ALA A 34 -2.94 -9.73 -11.01
CA ALA A 34 -2.17 -8.58 -11.47
C ALA A 34 -2.24 -7.41 -10.46
N SER A 35 -1.58 -6.27 -10.73
CA SER A 35 -1.83 -5.04 -9.97
C SER A 35 -3.25 -4.54 -10.26
N ARG A 36 -3.81 -3.68 -9.40
CA ARG A 36 -5.13 -3.09 -9.64
C ARG A 36 -5.21 -2.39 -11.00
N ARG A 37 -4.21 -1.57 -11.36
CA ARG A 37 -4.12 -0.89 -12.66
C ARG A 37 -4.04 -1.89 -13.82
N LYS A 38 -3.18 -2.92 -13.71
CA LYS A 38 -3.10 -3.94 -14.76
C LYS A 38 -4.37 -4.79 -14.84
N SER A 39 -5.07 -4.99 -13.74
CA SER A 39 -6.39 -5.64 -13.73
C SER A 39 -7.45 -4.79 -14.44
N GLU A 40 -7.40 -3.46 -14.29
CA GLU A 40 -8.27 -2.54 -15.05
C GLU A 40 -8.00 -2.65 -16.55
N GLN A 41 -6.73 -2.69 -16.98
CA GLN A 41 -6.39 -2.93 -18.39
C GLN A 41 -6.94 -4.26 -18.92
N LEU A 42 -6.83 -5.35 -18.14
CA LEU A 42 -7.39 -6.65 -18.51
C LEU A 42 -8.92 -6.61 -18.64
N ILE A 43 -9.60 -5.78 -17.85
CA ILE A 43 -11.04 -5.57 -17.94
C ILE A 43 -11.38 -4.78 -19.21
N GLU A 44 -10.67 -3.69 -19.49
CA GLU A 44 -10.85 -2.88 -20.69
C GLU A 44 -10.61 -3.69 -21.99
N GLU A 45 -9.60 -4.57 -21.98
CA GLU A 45 -9.29 -5.49 -23.08
C GLU A 45 -10.37 -6.58 -23.29
N GLY A 46 -11.43 -6.62 -22.46
CA GLY A 46 -12.46 -7.66 -22.50
C GLY A 46 -11.99 -9.05 -22.06
N SER A 47 -10.79 -9.14 -21.48
CA SER A 47 -10.18 -10.40 -21.03
C SER A 47 -10.79 -10.98 -19.76
N VAL A 48 -11.69 -10.25 -19.09
CA VAL A 48 -12.32 -10.63 -17.82
C VAL A 48 -13.82 -10.87 -18.00
N LYS A 49 -14.30 -11.99 -17.47
CA LYS A 49 -15.75 -12.31 -17.45
C LYS A 49 -16.21 -12.56 -16.02
N VAL A 50 -17.40 -12.06 -15.71
CA VAL A 50 -18.09 -12.30 -14.43
C VAL A 50 -19.43 -12.97 -14.73
N ASN A 51 -19.64 -14.16 -14.18
CA ASN A 51 -20.87 -14.95 -14.39
C ASN A 51 -21.22 -15.14 -15.89
N GLY A 52 -20.20 -15.32 -16.73
CA GLY A 52 -20.33 -15.50 -18.18
C GLY A 52 -20.39 -14.21 -19.01
N ARG A 53 -20.59 -13.04 -18.41
CA ARG A 53 -20.63 -11.74 -19.10
C ARG A 53 -19.28 -11.07 -19.08
N VAL A 54 -18.92 -10.35 -20.14
CA VAL A 54 -17.71 -9.50 -20.17
C VAL A 54 -17.86 -8.40 -19.11
N ALA A 55 -16.80 -8.23 -18.33
CA ALA A 55 -16.77 -7.24 -17.26
C ALA A 55 -16.38 -5.85 -17.77
N HIS A 56 -16.81 -4.82 -17.06
CA HIS A 56 -16.50 -3.41 -17.34
C HIS A 56 -15.81 -2.73 -16.15
N ILE A 57 -15.12 -1.62 -16.43
CA ILE A 57 -14.50 -0.79 -15.37
C ILE A 57 -15.58 -0.33 -14.41
N GLY A 58 -15.30 -0.48 -13.13
CA GLY A 58 -16.24 -0.10 -12.07
C GLY A 58 -17.09 -1.24 -11.52
N ASP A 59 -17.11 -2.40 -12.20
CA ASP A 59 -17.86 -3.56 -11.73
C ASP A 59 -17.44 -3.99 -10.32
N LYS A 60 -18.44 -4.43 -9.57
CA LYS A 60 -18.28 -5.02 -8.24
C LYS A 60 -18.71 -6.49 -8.28
N VAL A 61 -18.01 -7.30 -7.52
CA VAL A 61 -18.25 -8.75 -7.45
C VAL A 61 -18.32 -9.21 -5.99
N ASP A 62 -19.03 -10.29 -5.78
CA ASP A 62 -18.98 -11.07 -4.56
C ASP A 62 -17.87 -12.14 -4.69
N PRO A 63 -16.75 -12.01 -3.96
CA PRO A 63 -15.62 -12.94 -4.10
C PRO A 63 -15.97 -14.38 -3.75
N MET A 64 -17.07 -14.58 -3.00
CA MET A 64 -17.49 -15.91 -2.52
C MET A 64 -18.42 -16.61 -3.49
N ASN A 65 -19.25 -15.85 -4.21
CA ASN A 65 -20.34 -16.42 -5.00
C ASN A 65 -20.19 -16.20 -6.52
N ASP A 66 -19.53 -15.11 -6.94
CA ASP A 66 -19.40 -14.82 -8.36
C ASP A 66 -18.30 -15.65 -9.04
N LYS A 67 -18.58 -16.13 -10.23
CA LYS A 67 -17.63 -16.87 -11.07
C LYS A 67 -16.85 -15.86 -11.93
N VAL A 68 -15.59 -15.64 -11.59
CA VAL A 68 -14.69 -14.74 -12.34
C VAL A 68 -13.73 -15.55 -13.20
N LEU A 69 -13.62 -15.18 -14.47
CA LEU A 69 -12.66 -15.75 -15.42
C LEU A 69 -11.75 -14.66 -15.95
N VAL A 70 -10.45 -14.93 -16.03
CA VAL A 70 -9.45 -14.07 -16.67
C VAL A 70 -8.76 -14.86 -17.79
N LYS A 71 -8.86 -14.41 -19.02
CA LYS A 71 -8.36 -15.15 -20.21
C LYS A 71 -8.80 -16.62 -20.19
N GLY A 72 -10.06 -16.88 -19.85
CA GLY A 72 -10.66 -18.21 -19.77
C GLY A 72 -10.30 -19.02 -18.50
N ARG A 73 -9.36 -18.59 -17.69
CA ARG A 73 -8.96 -19.29 -16.45
C ARG A 73 -9.78 -18.79 -15.27
N LYS A 74 -10.29 -19.72 -14.45
CA LYS A 74 -11.07 -19.39 -13.25
C LYS A 74 -10.18 -18.74 -12.18
N VAL A 75 -10.63 -17.60 -11.66
CA VAL A 75 -10.06 -16.92 -10.49
C VAL A 75 -11.03 -17.12 -9.33
N SER A 76 -10.53 -17.64 -8.21
CA SER A 76 -11.36 -17.91 -7.04
C SER A 76 -11.03 -16.93 -5.92
N GLY A 77 -11.99 -16.14 -5.50
CA GLY A 77 -11.88 -15.30 -4.30
C GLY A 77 -11.83 -16.11 -3.00
N ARG A 78 -12.14 -17.41 -3.07
CA ARG A 78 -12.02 -18.36 -1.93
C ARG A 78 -10.58 -18.83 -1.70
N SER A 79 -9.65 -18.56 -2.62
CA SER A 79 -8.25 -18.89 -2.41
C SER A 79 -7.77 -18.10 -1.19
N LYS A 80 -7.56 -18.80 -0.07
CA LYS A 80 -6.83 -18.24 1.09
C LYS A 80 -5.38 -18.10 0.66
N ASN A 81 -5.09 -17.05 -0.11
CA ASN A 81 -3.71 -16.74 -0.41
C ASN A 81 -2.99 -16.51 0.91
N LYS A 82 -1.91 -17.24 1.11
CA LYS A 82 -1.04 -17.04 2.26
C LYS A 82 -0.56 -15.59 2.23
N HIS A 83 -0.75 -14.87 3.34
CA HIS A 83 -0.23 -13.52 3.49
C HIS A 83 1.26 -13.60 3.83
N TYR A 84 2.03 -12.74 3.17
CA TYR A 84 3.45 -12.55 3.39
C TYR A 84 3.68 -11.15 3.94
N TYR A 85 4.46 -11.07 5.00
CA TYR A 85 4.89 -9.82 5.63
C TYR A 85 6.41 -9.86 5.71
N ILE A 86 7.06 -9.05 4.90
CA ILE A 86 8.52 -9.04 4.73
C ILE A 86 9.05 -7.73 5.27
N MET A 87 10.04 -7.79 6.12
CA MET A 87 10.88 -6.66 6.51
C MET A 87 12.14 -6.68 5.65
N LEU A 88 12.20 -5.77 4.69
CA LEU A 88 13.35 -5.60 3.83
C LEU A 88 14.20 -4.45 4.36
N HIS A 89 15.48 -4.67 4.62
CA HIS A 89 16.44 -3.58 4.72
C HIS A 89 16.77 -3.14 3.29
N LYS A 90 16.06 -2.10 2.81
CA LYS A 90 16.30 -1.57 1.47
C LYS A 90 17.66 -0.90 1.42
N PRO A 91 18.60 -1.34 0.56
CA PRO A 91 19.88 -0.67 0.38
C PRO A 91 19.72 0.60 -0.49
N ARG A 92 20.72 1.46 -0.47
CA ARG A 92 20.83 2.60 -1.42
C ARG A 92 20.97 2.11 -2.86
N GLY A 93 20.59 2.95 -3.80
CA GLY A 93 20.66 2.66 -5.24
C GLY A 93 19.48 1.91 -5.81
N TYR A 94 18.55 1.43 -4.98
CA TYR A 94 17.33 0.74 -5.42
C TYR A 94 16.10 1.64 -5.39
N VAL A 95 15.34 1.64 -6.48
CA VAL A 95 14.05 2.34 -6.56
C VAL A 95 12.96 1.52 -5.89
N THR A 96 12.10 2.16 -5.10
CA THR A 96 10.96 1.50 -4.46
C THR A 96 9.82 1.30 -5.46
N THR A 97 9.98 0.31 -6.32
CA THR A 97 8.98 -0.13 -7.32
C THR A 97 9.08 -1.63 -7.57
N MET A 98 7.99 -2.23 -8.06
CA MET A 98 7.96 -3.61 -8.51
C MET A 98 8.26 -3.78 -10.01
N SER A 99 8.30 -2.68 -10.76
CA SER A 99 8.70 -2.63 -12.18
C SER A 99 9.26 -1.26 -12.47
N ASP A 100 10.37 -1.19 -13.18
CA ASP A 100 11.01 0.05 -13.60
C ASP A 100 11.22 0.06 -15.10
N GLU A 101 10.58 1.01 -15.78
CA GLU A 101 10.64 1.12 -17.24
C GLU A 101 12.00 1.65 -17.75
N MET A 102 12.76 2.29 -16.86
CA MET A 102 14.09 2.84 -17.17
C MET A 102 15.22 1.83 -16.91
N GLY A 103 14.90 0.59 -16.54
CA GLY A 103 15.90 -0.44 -16.27
C GLY A 103 16.77 -0.22 -15.03
N ARG A 104 16.36 0.66 -14.10
CA ARG A 104 17.08 0.90 -12.86
C ARG A 104 16.85 -0.24 -11.87
N LYS A 105 17.84 -0.53 -11.05
CA LYS A 105 17.68 -1.51 -9.95
C LYS A 105 16.48 -1.15 -9.08
N CYS A 106 15.60 -2.10 -8.83
CA CYS A 106 14.40 -1.89 -8.04
C CYS A 106 14.23 -2.97 -6.96
N VAL A 107 13.41 -2.68 -5.95
CA VAL A 107 13.22 -3.57 -4.80
C VAL A 107 12.63 -4.93 -5.19
N ALA A 108 12.01 -5.05 -6.36
CA ALA A 108 11.52 -6.33 -6.88
C ALA A 108 12.65 -7.36 -7.03
N GLU A 109 13.86 -6.91 -7.35
CA GLU A 109 15.03 -7.79 -7.50
C GLU A 109 15.46 -8.44 -6.18
N LEU A 110 15.20 -7.75 -5.05
CA LEU A 110 15.61 -8.17 -3.71
C LEU A 110 14.63 -9.19 -3.08
N VAL A 111 13.50 -9.44 -3.72
CA VAL A 111 12.41 -10.30 -3.19
C VAL A 111 11.93 -11.34 -4.20
N LYS A 112 12.77 -11.69 -5.16
CA LYS A 112 12.45 -12.67 -6.23
C LYS A 112 12.07 -14.05 -5.70
N ASP A 113 12.64 -14.43 -4.55
CA ASP A 113 12.44 -15.76 -3.96
C ASP A 113 11.10 -15.89 -3.20
N VAL A 114 10.35 -14.80 -3.06
CA VAL A 114 9.04 -14.84 -2.39
C VAL A 114 8.01 -15.44 -3.36
N PRO A 115 7.39 -16.59 -3.03
CA PRO A 115 6.48 -17.30 -3.94
C PRO A 115 5.09 -16.66 -3.99
N ALA A 116 5.01 -15.33 -3.96
CA ALA A 116 3.78 -14.55 -4.03
C ALA A 116 4.06 -13.16 -4.62
N ARG A 117 3.04 -12.60 -5.25
CA ARG A 117 3.10 -11.23 -5.69
C ARG A 117 2.96 -10.29 -4.49
N ILE A 118 4.07 -9.79 -3.98
CA ILE A 118 4.14 -8.78 -2.93
C ILE A 118 4.41 -7.39 -3.51
N TYR A 119 4.22 -6.35 -2.69
CA TYR A 119 4.49 -4.96 -3.05
C TYR A 119 4.92 -4.15 -1.81
N PRO A 120 5.65 -3.04 -1.99
CA PRO A 120 6.12 -2.22 -0.88
C PRO A 120 4.98 -1.48 -0.19
N VAL A 121 5.07 -1.38 1.14
CA VAL A 121 4.19 -0.62 2.01
C VAL A 121 4.85 0.73 2.30
N GLY A 122 4.51 1.73 1.52
CA GLY A 122 5.21 3.01 1.51
C GLY A 122 6.41 3.02 0.56
N ARG A 123 7.25 4.04 0.69
CA ARG A 123 8.40 4.26 -0.20
C ARG A 123 9.58 4.84 0.56
N LEU A 124 10.77 4.44 0.15
CA LEU A 124 12.04 5.10 0.42
C LEU A 124 12.64 5.55 -0.90
N ASP A 125 13.27 6.70 -0.93
CA ASP A 125 13.95 7.19 -2.12
C ASP A 125 15.11 6.28 -2.52
N ARG A 126 15.57 6.43 -3.75
CA ARG A 126 16.65 5.61 -4.29
C ARG A 126 17.89 5.63 -3.40
N GLU A 127 18.29 6.82 -2.95
CA GLU A 127 19.48 7.01 -2.12
C GLU A 127 19.21 6.87 -0.60
N SER A 128 17.96 6.63 -0.21
CA SER A 128 17.62 6.30 1.17
C SER A 128 17.76 4.80 1.41
N GLU A 129 18.14 4.42 2.63
CA GLU A 129 18.22 3.03 3.08
C GLU A 129 17.43 2.82 4.36
N GLY A 130 17.09 1.57 4.68
CA GLY A 130 16.42 1.22 5.92
C GLY A 130 15.21 0.31 5.74
N LEU A 131 14.34 0.31 6.74
CA LEU A 131 13.17 -0.56 6.79
C LEU A 131 12.15 -0.22 5.70
N LEU A 132 11.89 -1.18 4.84
CA LEU A 132 10.79 -1.18 3.89
C LEU A 132 9.96 -2.44 4.10
N LEU A 133 8.71 -2.27 4.53
CA LEU A 133 7.77 -3.39 4.63
C LEU A 133 7.26 -3.75 3.24
N MET A 134 7.10 -5.05 2.98
CA MET A 134 6.51 -5.55 1.74
C MET A 134 5.48 -6.64 2.07
N THR A 135 4.37 -6.66 1.34
CA THR A 135 3.28 -7.61 1.60
C THR A 135 2.40 -7.83 0.37
N ASN A 136 1.58 -8.88 0.39
CA ASN A 136 0.42 -9.07 -0.49
C ASN A 136 -0.92 -8.79 0.22
N ASP A 137 -0.89 -8.36 1.49
CA ASP A 137 -2.07 -7.98 2.25
C ASP A 137 -2.39 -6.48 2.09
N GLY A 138 -3.38 -6.17 1.26
CA GLY A 138 -3.79 -4.78 1.00
C GLY A 138 -4.47 -4.10 2.17
N GLU A 139 -5.07 -4.84 3.09
CA GLU A 139 -5.68 -4.27 4.29
C GLU A 139 -4.60 -3.85 5.30
N PHE A 140 -3.61 -4.71 5.50
CA PHE A 140 -2.44 -4.38 6.30
C PHE A 140 -1.69 -3.17 5.73
N ALA A 141 -1.39 -3.18 4.43
CA ALA A 141 -0.70 -2.07 3.77
C ALA A 141 -1.46 -0.73 3.97
N ASN A 142 -2.78 -0.76 3.82
CA ASN A 142 -3.62 0.43 4.04
C ASN A 142 -3.59 0.87 5.52
N LYS A 143 -3.66 -0.06 6.48
CA LYS A 143 -3.59 0.27 7.90
C LYS A 143 -2.29 0.97 8.27
N VAL A 144 -1.16 0.55 7.69
CA VAL A 144 0.16 1.12 7.98
C VAL A 144 0.40 2.45 7.27
N THR A 145 -0.16 2.63 6.05
CA THR A 145 0.16 3.81 5.24
C THR A 145 -0.89 4.92 5.27
N HIS A 146 -2.11 4.61 5.70
CA HIS A 146 -3.21 5.58 5.66
C HIS A 146 -2.99 6.70 6.69
N PRO A 147 -3.01 7.98 6.30
CA PRO A 147 -2.74 9.11 7.20
C PRO A 147 -3.57 9.11 8.50
N ALA A 148 -4.86 8.76 8.41
CA ALA A 148 -5.75 8.71 9.58
C ALA A 148 -5.39 7.62 10.61
N LYS A 149 -4.38 6.78 10.36
CA LYS A 149 -3.92 5.76 11.31
C LYS A 149 -2.73 6.21 12.13
N HIS A 150 -2.16 7.36 11.81
CA HIS A 150 -1.07 8.00 12.56
C HIS A 150 0.07 7.03 12.92
N VAL A 151 0.49 6.18 11.96
CA VAL A 151 1.66 5.32 12.15
C VAL A 151 2.91 6.17 11.94
N TYR A 152 3.64 6.39 13.01
CA TYR A 152 4.87 7.18 13.00
C TYR A 152 5.96 6.51 12.16
N LYS A 153 6.81 7.34 11.57
CA LYS A 153 8.01 6.94 10.85
C LYS A 153 9.19 7.73 11.42
N VAL A 154 10.23 7.01 11.78
CA VAL A 154 11.45 7.61 12.33
C VAL A 154 12.52 7.59 11.25
N TYR A 155 13.09 8.76 10.97
CA TYR A 155 14.17 8.93 10.01
C TYR A 155 15.42 9.45 10.71
N ARG A 156 16.56 8.85 10.42
CA ARG A 156 17.87 9.39 10.78
C ARG A 156 18.49 10.05 9.56
N VAL A 157 18.68 11.37 9.64
CA VAL A 157 19.08 12.19 8.49
C VAL A 157 20.37 12.92 8.83
N THR A 158 21.36 12.86 7.92
CA THR A 158 22.55 13.71 8.02
C THR A 158 22.39 14.89 7.10
N VAL A 159 22.49 16.10 7.63
CA VAL A 159 22.40 17.36 6.87
C VAL A 159 23.69 18.16 6.93
N ARG A 160 23.93 18.95 5.87
CA ARG A 160 25.03 19.90 5.74
C ARG A 160 24.50 21.17 5.09
N PRO A 161 24.90 22.39 5.57
CA PRO A 161 25.63 22.63 6.82
C PRO A 161 24.84 22.21 8.07
N GLU A 162 25.38 22.54 9.25
CA GLU A 162 24.67 22.34 10.51
C GLU A 162 23.36 23.12 10.53
N ILE A 163 22.33 22.52 11.12
CA ILE A 163 21.01 23.15 11.28
C ILE A 163 21.02 24.09 12.50
N THR A 164 20.33 25.22 12.39
CA THR A 164 20.14 26.17 13.50
C THR A 164 18.94 25.78 14.36
N GLU A 165 18.82 26.35 15.55
CA GLU A 165 17.67 26.12 16.45
C GLU A 165 16.37 26.68 15.83
N GLU A 166 16.45 27.81 15.13
CA GLU A 166 15.31 28.39 14.43
C GLU A 166 14.80 27.46 13.33
N GLN A 167 15.73 26.83 12.58
CA GLN A 167 15.37 25.85 11.54
C GLN A 167 14.74 24.61 12.15
N VAL A 168 15.23 24.10 13.28
CA VAL A 168 14.60 22.99 14.02
C VAL A 168 13.17 23.37 14.43
N THR A 169 13.00 24.55 15.03
CA THR A 169 11.70 25.06 15.45
C THR A 169 10.73 25.18 14.28
N GLN A 170 11.24 25.67 13.14
CA GLN A 170 10.46 25.79 11.91
C GLN A 170 10.02 24.41 11.38
N MET A 171 10.90 23.42 11.36
CA MET A 171 10.55 22.04 10.99
C MET A 171 9.49 21.47 11.92
N CYS A 172 9.62 21.66 13.24
CA CYS A 172 8.65 21.18 14.22
C CYS A 172 7.27 21.80 14.05
N SER A 173 7.17 23.06 13.61
CA SER A 173 5.88 23.73 13.38
C SER A 173 5.21 23.41 12.04
N GLY A 174 5.91 22.70 11.18
CA GLY A 174 5.52 22.40 9.80
C GLY A 174 5.95 23.48 8.81
N MET A 175 6.54 23.02 7.71
CA MET A 175 7.09 23.83 6.63
C MET A 175 6.22 23.79 5.38
N VAL A 176 6.34 24.81 4.54
CA VAL A 176 5.74 24.80 3.20
C VAL A 176 6.72 24.18 2.22
N ILE A 177 6.40 23.05 1.64
CA ILE A 177 7.18 22.35 0.61
C ILE A 177 6.29 22.22 -0.63
N ASP A 178 6.79 22.72 -1.77
CA ASP A 178 6.05 22.75 -3.05
C ASP A 178 4.62 23.32 -2.92
N GLY A 179 4.49 24.42 -2.15
CA GLY A 179 3.22 25.11 -1.92
C GLY A 179 2.26 24.40 -0.95
N ARG A 180 2.67 23.30 -0.33
CA ARG A 180 1.85 22.55 0.65
C ARG A 180 2.49 22.60 2.03
N LYS A 181 1.70 22.93 3.04
CA LYS A 181 2.16 22.88 4.43
C LYS A 181 2.23 21.44 4.90
N THR A 182 3.39 21.03 5.47
CA THR A 182 3.56 19.73 6.11
C THR A 182 2.85 19.70 7.47
N ALA A 183 2.56 18.50 7.96
CA ALA A 183 2.21 18.33 9.36
C ALA A 183 3.39 18.70 10.27
N PRO A 184 3.15 19.09 11.52
CA PRO A 184 4.19 19.17 12.54
C PRO A 184 4.91 17.83 12.69
N CYS A 185 6.20 17.89 13.02
CA CYS A 185 7.01 16.70 13.31
C CYS A 185 7.91 16.94 14.53
N GLU A 186 8.40 15.85 15.11
CA GLU A 186 9.43 15.95 16.14
C GLU A 186 10.80 15.89 15.50
N VAL A 187 11.72 16.76 15.92
CA VAL A 187 13.09 16.82 15.41
C VAL A 187 14.07 16.85 16.57
N HIS A 188 14.91 15.83 16.66
CA HIS A 188 15.95 15.70 17.66
C HIS A 188 17.32 15.78 17.03
N VAL A 189 18.18 16.68 17.53
CA VAL A 189 19.56 16.79 17.08
C VAL A 189 20.40 15.76 17.85
N ILE A 190 20.85 14.71 17.16
CA ILE A 190 21.62 13.61 17.77
C ILE A 190 23.10 14.00 17.91
N THR A 191 23.69 14.57 16.85
CA THR A 191 25.08 15.04 16.89
C THR A 191 25.27 16.26 16.00
N LYS A 192 26.20 17.17 16.44
CA LYS A 192 26.73 18.26 15.64
C LYS A 192 28.24 18.13 15.60
N LYS A 193 28.84 17.93 14.43
CA LYS A 193 30.32 17.85 14.24
C LYS A 193 30.69 18.18 12.81
N GLU A 194 31.78 18.95 12.67
CA GLU A 194 32.48 19.17 11.37
C GLU A 194 31.58 19.74 10.27
N GLY A 195 30.75 20.75 10.59
CA GLY A 195 29.87 21.40 9.60
C GLY A 195 28.74 20.50 9.12
N ARG A 196 28.36 19.48 9.90
CA ARG A 196 27.20 18.60 9.67
C ARG A 196 26.48 18.29 10.97
N CYS A 197 25.20 17.97 10.88
CA CYS A 197 24.50 17.38 12.01
C CYS A 197 23.70 16.15 11.59
N VAL A 198 23.45 15.27 12.57
CA VAL A 198 22.57 14.11 12.44
C VAL A 198 21.30 14.40 13.20
N LEU A 199 20.19 14.27 12.53
CA LEU A 199 18.85 14.49 13.07
C LEU A 199 18.10 13.17 13.16
N GLU A 200 17.25 13.04 14.16
CA GLU A 200 16.16 12.09 14.17
C GLU A 200 14.86 12.86 13.98
N ILE A 201 14.06 12.45 13.03
CA ILE A 201 12.79 13.10 12.64
C ILE A 201 11.70 12.05 12.74
N VAL A 202 10.66 12.37 13.53
CA VAL A 202 9.49 11.50 13.75
C VAL A 202 8.26 12.08 13.06
#